data_38608d925f6253deb91ef1002b34cceb
#
_entry.id   38608d925f6253deb91ef1002b34cceb
#
_cell.length_a   1.000
_cell.length_b   1.000
_cell.length_c   1.000
_cell.angle_alpha   90.00
_cell.angle_beta   90.00
_cell.angle_gamma   90.00
#
_symmetry.space_group_name_H-M   'P 1'
#
loop_
_entity.id
_entity.type
_entity.pdbx_description
1 polymer ?
#
loop_
_entity_poly.entity_id
_entity_poly.type
_entity_poly.pdbx_seq_one_letter_code
_entity_poly.pdbx_strand_id
1 'polypeptide(L)'
;MTKLRVGHGYDVHRLTEGRALILGGVTVPFDRGLLGHSDADVLTHAVMDALLGAAALGDIGQLFPDSDAAYAGADSIALLERVTALLREHGWQVGNVDATVVAQTPKLAPYIPDMRRRLAEAMGLDVDCVSVKATTEERLGFTGSGEGMAAHAVALIEGSN
;
A
#
# COMPACT_ATOMS: atom_id res chain seq x y z
N MET A 1 2.12 22.43 -20.28
CA MET A 1 3.31 21.66 -19.81
C MET A 1 2.82 20.70 -18.71
N THR A 2 3.03 19.40 -18.85
CA THR A 2 2.64 18.41 -17.84
C THR A 2 3.43 18.62 -16.56
N LYS A 3 2.75 18.69 -15.41
CA LYS A 3 3.41 18.75 -14.10
C LYS A 3 3.62 17.32 -13.59
N LEU A 4 4.83 16.97 -13.20
CA LEU A 4 5.16 15.68 -12.62
C LEU A 4 5.50 15.86 -11.13
N ARG A 5 5.02 14.95 -10.30
CA ARG A 5 5.39 14.87 -8.88
C ARG A 5 5.66 13.44 -8.47
N VAL A 6 6.59 13.28 -7.56
CA VAL A 6 6.97 12.00 -6.98
C VAL A 6 6.62 12.03 -5.50
N GLY A 7 6.10 10.93 -5.00
CA GLY A 7 5.87 10.71 -3.57
C GLY A 7 6.43 9.38 -3.12
N HIS A 8 6.78 9.30 -1.85
CA HIS A 8 7.24 8.08 -1.18
C HIS A 8 6.31 7.77 -0.01
N GLY A 9 5.93 6.50 0.12
CA GLY A 9 5.19 5.98 1.26
C GLY A 9 5.97 4.90 1.99
N TYR A 10 5.84 4.86 3.29
CA TYR A 10 6.37 3.81 4.15
C TYR A 10 5.33 3.44 5.19
N ASP A 11 5.13 2.14 5.40
CA ASP A 11 4.26 1.65 6.46
C ASP A 11 4.84 0.38 7.09
N VAL A 12 4.46 0.11 8.33
CA VAL A 12 4.89 -1.05 9.11
C VAL A 12 3.75 -1.53 9.99
N HIS A 13 3.57 -2.84 10.05
CA HIS A 13 2.63 -3.49 10.95
C HIS A 13 3.27 -4.70 11.63
N ARG A 14 2.87 -4.94 12.89
CA ARG A 14 3.27 -6.12 13.65
C ARG A 14 2.53 -7.35 13.15
N LEU A 15 3.23 -8.49 13.07
CA LEU A 15 2.61 -9.81 12.86
C LEU A 15 1.96 -10.31 14.15
N THR A 16 0.77 -10.88 14.03
CA THR A 16 0.00 -11.44 15.15
C THR A 16 -0.81 -12.64 14.72
N GLU A 17 -1.11 -13.52 15.66
CA GLU A 17 -2.03 -14.64 15.44
C GLU A 17 -3.49 -14.16 15.33
N GLY A 18 -4.34 -14.99 14.71
CA GLY A 18 -5.77 -14.76 14.64
C GLY A 18 -6.22 -13.71 13.62
N ARG A 19 -5.32 -13.26 12.75
CA ARG A 19 -5.65 -12.35 11.64
C ARG A 19 -5.21 -12.93 10.30
N ALA A 20 -6.00 -12.62 9.25
CA ALA A 20 -5.59 -12.90 7.88
C ALA A 20 -4.43 -11.99 7.47
N LEU A 21 -3.49 -12.52 6.70
CA LEU A 21 -2.44 -11.71 6.06
C LEU A 21 -2.96 -11.19 4.73
N ILE A 22 -3.17 -9.87 4.66
CA ILE A 22 -3.67 -9.19 3.46
C ILE A 22 -2.59 -8.22 2.98
N LEU A 23 -2.17 -8.39 1.74
CA LEU A 23 -1.15 -7.57 1.09
C LEU A 23 -1.59 -7.24 -0.35
N GLY A 24 -1.66 -5.95 -0.68
CA GLY A 24 -2.14 -5.51 -1.99
C GLY A 24 -3.56 -6.01 -2.31
N GLY A 25 -4.42 -6.11 -1.29
CA GLY A 25 -5.77 -6.63 -1.41
C GLY A 25 -5.87 -8.14 -1.60
N VAL A 26 -4.75 -8.87 -1.47
CA VAL A 26 -4.68 -10.34 -1.65
C VAL A 26 -4.49 -11.01 -0.30
N THR A 27 -5.35 -11.98 0.01
CA THR A 27 -5.16 -12.83 1.19
C THR A 27 -4.08 -13.87 0.91
N VAL A 28 -2.98 -13.76 1.64
CA VAL A 28 -1.83 -14.68 1.52
C VAL A 28 -1.94 -15.73 2.61
N PRO A 29 -1.93 -17.04 2.27
CA PRO A 29 -1.93 -18.11 3.27
C PRO A 29 -0.71 -18.02 4.18
N PHE A 30 -0.95 -17.85 5.48
CA PHE A 30 0.10 -17.77 6.50
C PHE A 30 -0.54 -18.00 7.88
N ASP A 31 0.27 -18.37 8.88
CA ASP A 31 -0.20 -18.66 10.23
C ASP A 31 -0.49 -17.38 11.05
N ARG A 32 -0.03 -16.23 10.57
CA ARG A 32 -0.25 -14.91 11.20
C ARG A 32 -0.66 -13.88 10.16
N GLY A 33 -1.28 -12.81 10.61
CA GLY A 33 -1.58 -11.64 9.81
C GLY A 33 -1.04 -10.38 10.46
N LEU A 34 -1.26 -9.24 9.82
CA LEU A 34 -0.81 -7.94 10.31
C LEU A 34 -1.85 -7.32 11.25
N LEU A 35 -1.39 -6.67 12.31
CA LEU A 35 -2.21 -6.02 13.32
C LEU A 35 -2.38 -4.54 12.97
N GLY A 36 -3.62 -4.08 12.92
CA GLY A 36 -3.97 -2.68 12.70
C GLY A 36 -5.47 -2.44 12.85
N HIS A 37 -5.87 -1.17 12.76
CA HIS A 37 -7.27 -0.75 12.89
C HIS A 37 -8.12 -1.18 11.69
N SER A 38 -7.57 -1.09 10.48
CA SER A 38 -8.15 -1.59 9.22
C SER A 38 -7.80 -3.08 9.01
N ASP A 39 -7.76 -3.54 7.77
CA ASP A 39 -7.23 -4.85 7.39
C ASP A 39 -5.70 -4.96 7.54
N ALA A 40 -5.03 -3.86 7.90
CA ALA A 40 -3.58 -3.75 8.08
C ALA A 40 -2.76 -4.14 6.84
N ASP A 41 -3.29 -3.89 5.64
CA ASP A 41 -2.59 -4.10 4.37
C ASP A 41 -1.46 -3.08 4.22
N VAL A 42 -0.28 -3.46 4.72
CA VAL A 42 0.90 -2.59 4.77
C VAL A 42 1.35 -2.12 3.37
N LEU A 43 1.15 -2.94 2.34
CA LEU A 43 1.51 -2.60 0.96
C LEU A 43 0.58 -1.51 0.41
N THR A 44 -0.73 -1.69 0.54
CA THR A 44 -1.72 -0.71 0.07
C THR A 44 -1.61 0.61 0.85
N HIS A 45 -1.33 0.56 2.15
CA HIS A 45 -1.09 1.74 2.97
C HIS A 45 0.12 2.55 2.48
N ALA A 46 1.24 1.88 2.17
CA ALA A 46 2.42 2.56 1.62
C ALA A 46 2.14 3.21 0.26
N VAL A 47 1.36 2.55 -0.60
CA VAL A 47 0.93 3.10 -1.89
C VAL A 47 0.08 4.35 -1.70
N MET A 48 -0.90 4.31 -0.80
CA MET A 48 -1.75 5.47 -0.50
C MET A 48 -0.95 6.67 0.01
N ASP A 49 -0.01 6.44 0.93
CA ASP A 49 0.84 7.51 1.44
C ASP A 49 1.77 8.09 0.37
N ALA A 50 2.28 7.27 -0.52
CA ALA A 50 3.07 7.75 -1.67
C ALA A 50 2.24 8.67 -2.57
N LEU A 51 1.01 8.31 -2.86
CA LEU A 51 0.10 9.10 -3.69
C LEU A 51 -0.29 10.43 -3.02
N LEU A 52 -0.68 10.39 -1.76
CA LEU A 52 -1.04 11.59 -0.99
C LEU A 52 0.16 12.52 -0.84
N GLY A 53 1.34 11.98 -0.55
CA GLY A 53 2.58 12.73 -0.43
C GLY A 53 2.96 13.41 -1.74
N ALA A 54 2.85 12.73 -2.88
CA ALA A 54 3.09 13.30 -4.20
C ALA A 54 2.19 14.51 -4.49
N ALA A 55 0.91 14.41 -4.10
CA ALA A 55 -0.07 15.48 -4.27
C ALA A 55 0.01 16.59 -3.19
N ALA A 56 0.84 16.41 -2.17
CA ALA A 56 0.93 17.27 -0.99
C ALA A 56 -0.41 17.37 -0.21
N LEU A 57 -1.11 16.24 -0.10
CA LEU A 57 -2.41 16.12 0.59
C LEU A 57 -2.32 15.44 1.96
N GLY A 58 -1.12 15.33 2.53
CA GLY A 58 -0.89 14.72 3.83
C GLY A 58 -0.67 13.20 3.74
N ASP A 59 -1.29 12.48 4.64
CA ASP A 59 -1.14 11.03 4.80
C ASP A 59 -2.48 10.33 5.12
N ILE A 60 -2.49 8.99 5.12
CA ILE A 60 -3.69 8.22 5.41
C ILE A 60 -4.20 8.39 6.85
N GLY A 61 -3.31 8.68 7.81
CA GLY A 61 -3.70 8.92 9.18
C GLY A 61 -4.54 10.18 9.35
N GLN A 62 -4.31 11.19 8.53
CA GLN A 62 -5.14 12.40 8.49
C GLN A 62 -6.46 12.17 7.74
N LEU A 63 -6.42 11.42 6.64
CA LEU A 63 -7.59 11.20 5.80
C LEU A 63 -8.54 10.13 6.39
N PHE A 64 -7.99 9.10 7.02
CA PHE A 64 -8.71 7.96 7.61
C PHE A 64 -8.23 7.71 9.04
N PRO A 65 -8.56 8.59 10.01
CA PRO A 65 -8.02 8.47 11.37
C PRO A 65 -8.47 7.19 12.06
N ASP A 66 -7.55 6.53 12.76
CA ASP A 66 -7.83 5.32 13.56
C ASP A 66 -8.84 5.57 14.69
N SER A 67 -9.03 6.82 15.07
CA SER A 67 -10.05 7.22 16.04
C SER A 67 -11.48 7.17 15.47
N ASP A 68 -11.64 7.07 14.16
CA ASP A 68 -12.95 6.98 13.51
C ASP A 68 -13.36 5.52 13.35
N ALA A 69 -14.40 5.13 14.10
CA ALA A 69 -14.97 3.78 14.06
C ALA A 69 -15.46 3.35 12.66
N ALA A 70 -15.73 4.32 11.77
CA ALA A 70 -16.14 4.03 10.39
C ALA A 70 -15.06 3.28 9.58
N TYR A 71 -13.79 3.37 9.98
CA TYR A 71 -12.68 2.70 9.31
C TYR A 71 -12.20 1.42 10.01
N ALA A 72 -12.84 1.02 11.11
CA ALA A 72 -12.53 -0.22 11.79
C ALA A 72 -12.77 -1.41 10.85
N GLY A 73 -11.73 -2.24 10.63
CA GLY A 73 -11.77 -3.37 9.70
C GLY A 73 -11.92 -2.98 8.22
N ALA A 74 -11.68 -1.72 7.86
CA ALA A 74 -11.84 -1.24 6.49
C ALA A 74 -10.96 -2.00 5.49
N ASP A 75 -11.52 -2.24 4.31
CA ASP A 75 -10.80 -2.76 3.16
C ASP A 75 -9.90 -1.66 2.58
N SER A 76 -8.59 -1.86 2.66
CA SER A 76 -7.61 -0.87 2.20
C SER A 76 -7.66 -0.64 0.70
N ILE A 77 -8.11 -1.60 -0.11
CA ILE A 77 -8.33 -1.39 -1.55
C ILE A 77 -9.45 -0.36 -1.78
N ALA A 78 -10.54 -0.43 -1.01
CA ALA A 78 -11.60 0.57 -1.08
C ALA A 78 -11.10 1.97 -0.64
N LEU A 79 -10.22 2.02 0.36
CA LEU A 79 -9.59 3.29 0.76
C LEU A 79 -8.66 3.83 -0.34
N LEU A 80 -7.94 2.96 -1.04
CA LEU A 80 -7.10 3.35 -2.19
C LEU A 80 -7.93 3.94 -3.34
N GLU A 81 -9.10 3.38 -3.62
CA GLU A 81 -10.05 3.94 -4.60
C GLU A 81 -10.45 5.37 -4.21
N ARG A 82 -10.71 5.62 -2.92
CA ARG A 82 -11.05 6.96 -2.41
C ARG A 82 -9.87 7.94 -2.53
N VAL A 83 -8.65 7.48 -2.22
CA VAL A 83 -7.43 8.30 -2.42
C VAL A 83 -7.27 8.66 -3.89
N THR A 84 -7.45 7.71 -4.81
CA THR A 84 -7.34 7.95 -6.25
C THR A 84 -8.40 8.94 -6.74
N ALA A 85 -9.63 8.85 -6.24
CA ALA A 85 -10.68 9.82 -6.53
C ALA A 85 -10.32 11.23 -6.04
N LEU A 86 -9.80 11.33 -4.82
CA LEU A 86 -9.34 12.59 -4.23
C LEU A 86 -8.22 13.25 -5.06
N LEU A 87 -7.27 12.46 -5.56
CA LEU A 87 -6.22 12.97 -6.45
C LEU A 87 -6.83 13.59 -7.72
N ARG A 88 -7.81 12.91 -8.33
CA ARG A 88 -8.50 13.41 -9.54
C ARG A 88 -9.23 14.72 -9.28
N GLU A 89 -9.90 14.84 -8.14
CA GLU A 89 -10.57 16.08 -7.71
C GLU A 89 -9.59 17.26 -7.60
N HIS A 90 -8.32 16.98 -7.28
CA HIS A 90 -7.25 17.96 -7.21
C HIS A 90 -6.46 18.12 -8.53
N GLY A 91 -6.95 17.55 -9.63
CA GLY A 91 -6.33 17.69 -10.95
C GLY A 91 -5.10 16.79 -11.17
N TRP A 92 -4.95 15.73 -10.39
CA TRP A 92 -3.86 14.77 -10.51
C TRP A 92 -4.32 13.43 -11.05
N GLN A 93 -3.46 12.78 -11.81
CA GLN A 93 -3.62 11.40 -12.27
C GLN A 93 -2.40 10.59 -11.84
N VAL A 94 -2.62 9.32 -11.52
CA VAL A 94 -1.51 8.41 -11.22
C VAL A 94 -0.83 8.01 -12.52
N GLY A 95 0.47 8.20 -12.61
CA GLY A 95 1.28 7.77 -13.75
C GLY A 95 1.76 6.33 -13.57
N ASN A 96 2.49 6.05 -12.49
CA ASN A 96 2.91 4.70 -12.13
C ASN A 96 3.22 4.58 -10.64
N VAL A 97 3.28 3.34 -10.17
CA VAL A 97 3.65 3.00 -8.79
C VAL A 97 4.68 1.87 -8.81
N ASP A 98 5.71 2.00 -8.00
CA ASP A 98 6.65 0.93 -7.66
C ASP A 98 6.67 0.72 -6.15
N ALA A 99 6.43 -0.50 -5.71
CA ALA A 99 6.36 -0.84 -4.29
C ALA A 99 7.21 -2.06 -3.95
N THR A 100 7.71 -2.09 -2.72
CA THR A 100 8.51 -3.20 -2.19
C THR A 100 7.96 -3.61 -0.82
N VAL A 101 7.60 -4.88 -0.69
CA VAL A 101 7.26 -5.49 0.61
C VAL A 101 8.51 -6.10 1.22
N VAL A 102 8.76 -5.78 2.47
CA VAL A 102 9.87 -6.31 3.26
C VAL A 102 9.30 -7.31 4.27
N ALA A 103 9.57 -8.59 4.03
CA ALA A 103 9.05 -9.68 4.86
C ALA A 103 10.00 -10.87 4.82
N GLN A 104 10.28 -11.47 5.99
CA GLN A 104 11.12 -12.68 6.04
C GLN A 104 10.38 -13.90 5.48
N THR A 105 9.15 -14.08 5.90
CA THR A 105 8.21 -15.13 5.47
C THR A 105 6.80 -14.56 5.45
N PRO A 106 5.85 -15.16 4.71
CA PRO A 106 5.98 -16.24 3.75
C PRO A 106 6.61 -15.78 2.42
N LYS A 107 6.86 -16.70 1.50
CA LYS A 107 7.29 -16.36 0.15
C LYS A 107 6.15 -15.71 -0.62
N LEU A 108 6.33 -14.47 -1.06
CA LEU A 108 5.28 -13.64 -1.66
C LEU A 108 5.21 -13.72 -3.19
N ALA A 109 6.27 -14.19 -3.85
CA ALA A 109 6.36 -14.21 -5.30
C ALA A 109 5.13 -14.81 -6.03
N PRO A 110 4.50 -15.90 -5.58
CA PRO A 110 3.31 -16.45 -6.24
C PRO A 110 2.09 -15.51 -6.23
N TYR A 111 2.03 -14.56 -5.30
CA TYR A 111 0.88 -13.67 -5.09
C TYR A 111 1.06 -12.28 -5.72
N ILE A 112 2.27 -11.93 -6.12
CA ILE A 112 2.59 -10.61 -6.70
C ILE A 112 1.75 -10.28 -7.93
N PRO A 113 1.51 -11.19 -8.90
CA PRO A 113 0.66 -10.85 -10.04
C PRO A 113 -0.75 -10.41 -9.65
N ASP A 114 -1.34 -11.05 -8.64
CA ASP A 114 -2.68 -10.67 -8.15
C ASP A 114 -2.66 -9.35 -7.38
N MET A 115 -1.62 -9.09 -6.58
CA MET A 115 -1.44 -7.80 -5.91
C MET A 115 -1.37 -6.65 -6.93
N ARG A 116 -0.55 -6.81 -7.96
CA ARG A 116 -0.44 -5.81 -9.03
C ARG A 116 -1.78 -5.52 -9.71
N ARG A 117 -2.54 -6.56 -10.00
CA ARG A 117 -3.86 -6.45 -10.63
C ARG A 117 -4.85 -5.70 -9.75
N ARG A 118 -4.94 -6.06 -8.47
CA ARG A 118 -5.84 -5.41 -7.51
C ARG A 118 -5.51 -3.94 -7.31
N LEU A 119 -4.23 -3.61 -7.16
CA LEU A 119 -3.78 -2.22 -7.02
C LEU A 119 -4.04 -1.41 -8.31
N ALA A 120 -3.75 -1.98 -9.47
CA ALA A 120 -3.98 -1.31 -10.75
C ALA A 120 -5.47 -1.01 -10.99
N GLU A 121 -6.35 -1.97 -10.73
CA GLU A 121 -7.80 -1.80 -10.82
C GLU A 121 -8.29 -0.66 -9.91
N ALA A 122 -7.85 -0.63 -8.65
CA ALA A 122 -8.24 0.40 -7.69
C ALA A 122 -7.80 1.81 -8.12
N MET A 123 -6.66 1.92 -8.80
CA MET A 123 -6.13 3.20 -9.29
C MET A 123 -6.60 3.54 -10.72
N GLY A 124 -7.25 2.61 -11.41
CA GLY A 124 -7.65 2.79 -12.82
C GLY A 124 -6.48 2.81 -13.78
N LEU A 125 -5.45 1.99 -13.52
CA LEU A 125 -4.21 1.89 -14.30
C LEU A 125 -4.13 0.55 -15.04
N ASP A 126 -3.35 0.53 -16.12
CA ASP A 126 -2.86 -0.71 -16.69
C ASP A 126 -1.89 -1.38 -15.70
N VAL A 127 -1.90 -2.71 -15.64
CA VAL A 127 -1.05 -3.47 -14.73
C VAL A 127 0.45 -3.20 -14.94
N ASP A 128 0.85 -2.83 -16.15
CA ASP A 128 2.24 -2.47 -16.48
C ASP A 128 2.72 -1.18 -15.81
N CYS A 129 1.79 -0.38 -15.30
CA CYS A 129 2.11 0.82 -14.52
C CYS A 129 2.27 0.55 -13.01
N VAL A 130 2.08 -0.71 -12.57
CA VAL A 130 2.17 -1.09 -11.16
C VAL A 130 3.20 -2.20 -10.99
N SER A 131 4.28 -1.88 -10.30
CA SER A 131 5.33 -2.83 -9.91
C SER A 131 5.21 -3.17 -8.44
N VAL A 132 5.31 -4.45 -8.10
CA VAL A 132 5.41 -4.95 -6.74
C VAL A 132 6.57 -5.93 -6.66
N LYS A 133 7.47 -5.71 -5.72
CA LYS A 133 8.60 -6.60 -5.40
C LYS A 133 8.52 -7.01 -3.95
N ALA A 134 9.11 -8.14 -3.63
CA ALA A 134 9.28 -8.57 -2.25
C ALA A 134 10.77 -8.86 -1.98
N THR A 135 11.22 -8.51 -0.79
CA THR A 135 12.58 -8.77 -0.33
C THR A 135 12.58 -9.16 1.14
N THR A 136 13.64 -9.83 1.57
CA THR A 136 13.96 -10.03 2.99
C THR A 136 15.01 -9.02 3.42
N GLU A 137 15.20 -8.85 4.73
CA GLU A 137 16.35 -8.17 5.31
C GLU A 137 17.40 -9.15 5.85
N GLU A 138 17.47 -10.35 5.26
CA GLU A 138 18.49 -11.35 5.58
C GLU A 138 18.52 -11.69 7.09
N ARG A 139 17.34 -11.83 7.70
CA ARG A 139 17.11 -12.10 9.13
C ARG A 139 17.57 -10.97 10.06
N LEU A 140 17.81 -9.77 9.54
CA LEU A 140 18.16 -8.59 10.32
C LEU A 140 16.92 -7.77 10.67
N GLY A 141 16.95 -7.16 11.85
CA GLY A 141 15.91 -6.25 12.31
C GLY A 141 14.55 -6.92 12.56
N PHE A 142 13.52 -6.10 12.72
CA PHE A 142 12.18 -6.57 13.08
C PHE A 142 11.49 -7.36 11.96
N THR A 143 11.78 -7.06 10.70
CA THR A 143 11.27 -7.83 9.58
C THR A 143 12.00 -9.17 9.47
N GLY A 144 13.31 -9.17 9.67
CA GLY A 144 14.15 -10.35 9.61
C GLY A 144 13.90 -11.34 10.74
N SER A 145 13.47 -10.87 11.91
CA SER A 145 13.07 -11.72 13.04
C SER A 145 11.63 -12.23 12.95
N GLY A 146 10.84 -11.72 12.00
CA GLY A 146 9.43 -12.09 11.86
C GLY A 146 8.51 -11.39 12.85
N GLU A 147 8.93 -10.28 13.42
CA GLU A 147 8.15 -9.46 14.35
C GLU A 147 7.08 -8.63 13.63
N GLY A 148 7.38 -8.22 12.40
CA GLY A 148 6.49 -7.43 11.56
C GLY A 148 6.89 -7.47 10.09
N MET A 149 6.12 -6.75 9.29
CA MET A 149 6.40 -6.48 7.88
C MET A 149 6.40 -4.98 7.63
N ALA A 150 7.18 -4.56 6.65
CA ALA A 150 7.21 -3.19 6.17
C ALA A 150 6.93 -3.14 4.67
N ALA A 151 6.51 -1.99 4.18
CA ALA A 151 6.43 -1.72 2.75
C ALA A 151 6.89 -0.30 2.44
N HIS A 152 7.53 -0.16 1.30
CA HIS A 152 7.87 1.11 0.67
C HIS A 152 7.11 1.22 -0.65
N ALA A 153 6.69 2.41 -0.99
CA ALA A 153 6.15 2.70 -2.30
C ALA A 153 6.68 4.04 -2.82
N VAL A 154 6.89 4.11 -4.12
CA VAL A 154 7.15 5.34 -4.85
C VAL A 154 6.05 5.50 -5.89
N ALA A 155 5.47 6.68 -5.97
CA ALA A 155 4.44 7.00 -6.96
C ALA A 155 4.86 8.21 -7.79
N LEU A 156 4.59 8.15 -9.08
CA LEU A 156 4.62 9.29 -9.98
C LEU A 156 3.17 9.70 -10.27
N ILE A 157 2.88 10.98 -10.09
CA ILE A 157 1.59 11.55 -10.49
C ILE A 157 1.78 12.66 -11.52
N GLU A 158 0.77 12.84 -12.36
CA GLU A 158 0.76 13.80 -13.45
C GLU A 158 -0.42 14.75 -13.29
N GLY A 159 -0.17 16.04 -13.47
CA GLY A 159 -1.20 17.08 -13.50
C GLY A 159 -1.22 17.83 -14.81
N SER A 160 -2.41 18.18 -15.27
CA SER A 160 -2.56 19.15 -16.38
C SER A 160 -2.55 20.57 -15.83
N ASN A 161 -1.98 21.48 -16.61
CA ASN A 161 -2.04 22.93 -16.32
C ASN A 161 -3.43 23.47 -16.57
#